data_6004095057e2072b94f5938dfe9de4b8
#
_entry.id   6004095057e2072b94f5938dfe9de4b8
#
_cell.length_a   1.000
_cell.length_b   1.000
_cell.length_c   1.000
_cell.angle_alpha   90.00
_cell.angle_beta   90.00
_cell.angle_gamma   90.00
#
_symmetry.space_group_name_H-M   'P 1'
#
loop_
_entity.id
_entity.type
_entity.pdbx_description
1 polymer ?
#
loop_
_entity_poly.entity_id
_entity_poly.type
_entity_poly.pdbx_seq_one_letter_code
_entity_poly.pdbx_strand_id
1 'polypeptide(L)'
;MAKQVLEIEVPDGKKALWKDGRVVFEDIGNMENIKNIDDAIRFLVKNEIGDDILNTLSKLLPNSFEWKVAAYRAVVAAVTYNEQRHLTTGERWFPIIEFCRPEKLKNCCGDIVVGRIKSEGEEFYVVGGHANDGAGAGLGCFRSHDGVSDSWTTFGFHSVGSKKAALYISKQFGKLLFEVSYGGTNCDWKWVE
;
A
#
# COMPACT_ATOMS: atom_id res chain seq x y z
N MET A 1 -11.38 18.04 -42.45
CA MET A 1 -10.24 17.13 -42.12
C MET A 1 -10.81 15.94 -41.40
N ALA A 2 -10.60 14.73 -41.90
CA ALA A 2 -11.03 13.50 -41.22
C ALA A 2 -10.10 13.21 -40.03
N LYS A 3 -10.66 12.99 -38.86
CA LYS A 3 -9.89 12.47 -37.70
C LYS A 3 -9.66 10.99 -37.91
N GLN A 4 -8.40 10.58 -38.00
CA GLN A 4 -8.04 9.16 -37.90
C GLN A 4 -7.84 8.83 -36.42
N VAL A 5 -8.51 7.78 -35.94
CA VAL A 5 -8.30 7.21 -34.59
C VAL A 5 -7.40 6.01 -34.78
N LEU A 6 -6.28 6.02 -34.07
CA LEU A 6 -5.34 4.89 -34.02
C LEU A 6 -5.57 4.13 -32.71
N GLU A 7 -6.04 2.90 -32.80
CA GLU A 7 -6.09 1.98 -31.65
C GLU A 7 -4.71 1.30 -31.51
N ILE A 8 -4.15 1.36 -30.31
CA ILE A 8 -2.83 0.81 -30.02
C ILE A 8 -2.95 -0.10 -28.82
N GLU A 9 -2.61 -1.37 -28.98
CA GLU A 9 -2.40 -2.25 -27.83
C GLU A 9 -1.14 -1.84 -27.08
N VAL A 10 -1.29 -1.47 -25.83
CA VAL A 10 -0.18 -1.11 -24.95
C VAL A 10 0.20 -2.35 -24.13
N PRO A 11 1.45 -2.85 -24.27
CA PRO A 11 1.90 -4.01 -23.48
C PRO A 11 1.79 -3.75 -21.98
N ASP A 12 1.54 -4.81 -21.21
CA ASP A 12 1.47 -4.74 -19.75
C ASP A 12 2.74 -4.09 -19.16
N GLY A 13 2.53 -3.17 -18.21
CA GLY A 13 3.62 -2.44 -17.58
C GLY A 13 4.26 -1.37 -18.45
N LYS A 14 3.66 -1.01 -19.60
CA LYS A 14 4.15 0.05 -20.47
C LYS A 14 3.10 1.15 -20.68
N LYS A 15 3.57 2.36 -20.96
CA LYS A 15 2.75 3.47 -21.46
C LYS A 15 3.14 3.79 -22.90
N ALA A 16 2.14 4.12 -23.72
CA ALA A 16 2.38 4.60 -25.06
C ALA A 16 2.61 6.12 -25.03
N LEU A 17 3.70 6.57 -25.62
CA LEU A 17 4.04 7.96 -25.81
C LEU A 17 4.26 8.25 -27.28
N TRP A 18 3.84 9.43 -27.72
CA TRP A 18 4.16 9.91 -29.06
C TRP A 18 5.49 10.66 -29.01
N LYS A 19 6.54 10.11 -29.61
CA LYS A 19 7.86 10.74 -29.71
C LYS A 19 8.37 10.65 -31.15
N ASP A 20 8.86 11.76 -31.69
CA ASP A 20 9.50 11.82 -33.01
C ASP A 20 8.65 11.19 -34.14
N GLY A 21 7.35 11.46 -34.15
CA GLY A 21 6.44 10.96 -35.18
C GLY A 21 6.10 9.46 -35.07
N ARG A 22 6.41 8.80 -33.99
CA ARG A 22 6.10 7.38 -33.72
C ARG A 22 5.61 7.14 -32.31
N VAL A 23 4.90 6.05 -32.12
CA VAL A 23 4.54 5.54 -30.80
C VAL A 23 5.73 4.80 -30.20
N VAL A 24 6.12 5.20 -28.99
CA VAL A 24 7.16 4.55 -28.18
C VAL A 24 6.52 4.00 -26.92
N PHE A 25 6.86 2.78 -26.56
CA PHE A 25 6.42 2.17 -25.30
C PHE A 25 7.51 2.36 -24.25
N GLU A 26 7.21 3.13 -23.20
CA GLU A 26 8.08 3.27 -22.03
C GLU A 26 7.57 2.42 -20.89
N ASP A 27 8.50 1.86 -20.11
CA ASP A 27 8.15 1.13 -18.89
C ASP A 27 7.51 2.09 -17.88
N ILE A 28 6.33 1.73 -17.41
CA ILE A 28 5.61 2.48 -16.38
C ILE A 28 6.13 2.04 -15.00
N GLY A 29 7.33 1.90 -14.72
CA GLY A 29 7.86 1.46 -13.43
C GLY A 29 7.11 0.26 -12.81
N ASN A 30 7.79 -0.81 -12.52
CA ASN A 30 7.21 -1.93 -11.79
C ASN A 30 6.99 -1.50 -10.33
N MET A 31 5.85 -1.88 -9.70
CA MET A 31 5.62 -1.65 -8.27
C MET A 31 6.78 -2.17 -7.41
N GLU A 32 7.44 -3.22 -7.85
CA GLU A 32 8.61 -3.82 -7.20
C GLU A 32 9.83 -2.89 -7.11
N ASN A 33 9.82 -1.78 -7.85
CA ASN A 33 10.83 -0.73 -7.76
C ASN A 33 10.54 0.31 -6.66
N ILE A 34 9.34 0.28 -6.07
CA ILE A 34 8.94 1.20 -4.99
C ILE A 34 9.23 0.52 -3.65
N LYS A 35 10.48 0.51 -3.22
CA LYS A 35 10.93 -0.22 -2.03
C LYS A 35 10.83 0.57 -0.73
N ASN A 36 10.75 1.89 -0.82
CA ASN A 36 10.67 2.80 0.31
C ASN A 36 9.90 4.07 -0.07
N ILE A 37 9.71 4.96 0.90
CA ILE A 37 8.96 6.21 0.70
C ILE A 37 9.64 7.13 -0.33
N ASP A 38 10.96 7.19 -0.33
CA ASP A 38 11.72 8.03 -1.27
C ASP A 38 11.56 7.53 -2.71
N ASP A 39 11.48 6.22 -2.92
CA ASP A 39 11.19 5.64 -4.23
C ASP A 39 9.80 6.05 -4.70
N ALA A 40 8.80 6.01 -3.79
CA ALA A 40 7.44 6.46 -4.11
C ALA A 40 7.41 7.94 -4.48
N ILE A 41 8.05 8.80 -3.70
CA ILE A 41 8.13 10.24 -4.00
C ILE A 41 8.82 10.48 -5.34
N ARG A 42 9.99 9.87 -5.58
CA ARG A 42 10.70 9.98 -6.87
C ARG A 42 9.84 9.52 -8.04
N PHE A 43 9.08 8.44 -7.85
CA PHE A 43 8.18 7.94 -8.87
C PHE A 43 7.07 8.94 -9.20
N LEU A 44 6.43 9.54 -8.19
CA LEU A 44 5.39 10.55 -8.38
C LEU A 44 5.93 11.78 -9.12
N VAL A 45 7.07 12.30 -8.68
CA VAL A 45 7.73 13.45 -9.33
C VAL A 45 8.08 13.13 -10.79
N LYS A 46 8.71 11.99 -11.06
CA LYS A 46 9.10 11.58 -12.40
C LYS A 46 7.92 11.46 -13.37
N ASN A 47 6.77 11.04 -12.88
CA ASN A 47 5.58 10.82 -13.70
C ASN A 47 4.58 11.99 -13.65
N GLU A 48 4.95 13.09 -12.98
CA GLU A 48 4.11 14.31 -12.87
C GLU A 48 2.71 14.01 -12.32
N ILE A 49 2.66 13.23 -11.23
CA ILE A 49 1.41 12.81 -10.58
C ILE A 49 1.47 13.06 -9.07
N GLY A 50 0.29 13.21 -8.47
CA GLY A 50 0.17 13.35 -7.02
C GLY A 50 0.68 14.68 -6.48
N ASP A 51 0.55 15.77 -7.22
CA ASP A 51 0.99 17.11 -6.81
C ASP A 51 0.41 17.54 -5.46
N ASP A 52 -0.84 17.17 -5.17
CA ASP A 52 -1.49 17.42 -3.89
C ASP A 52 -0.80 16.66 -2.73
N ILE A 53 -0.37 15.42 -2.97
CA ILE A 53 0.36 14.59 -2.01
C ILE A 53 1.75 15.16 -1.78
N LEU A 54 2.48 15.47 -2.86
CA LEU A 54 3.84 16.03 -2.81
C LEU A 54 3.86 17.39 -2.10
N ASN A 55 2.90 18.27 -2.42
CA ASN A 55 2.74 19.56 -1.77
C ASN A 55 2.38 19.40 -0.29
N THR A 56 1.59 18.41 0.09
CA THR A 56 1.27 18.10 1.49
C THR A 56 2.54 17.63 2.22
N LEU A 57 3.27 16.67 1.67
CA LEU A 57 4.52 16.16 2.26
C LEU A 57 5.56 17.25 2.51
N SER A 58 5.69 18.19 1.57
CA SER A 58 6.68 19.28 1.67
C SER A 58 6.39 20.28 2.81
N LYS A 59 5.16 20.34 3.30
CA LYS A 59 4.71 21.27 4.36
C LYS A 59 4.69 20.63 5.75
N LEU A 60 4.78 19.31 5.83
CA LEU A 60 4.69 18.57 7.07
C LEU A 60 6.08 18.29 7.66
N LEU A 61 6.15 18.24 8.98
CA LEU A 61 7.37 17.85 9.68
C LEU A 61 7.67 16.37 9.39
N PRO A 62 8.84 16.04 8.84
CA PRO A 62 9.24 14.66 8.56
C PRO A 62 9.07 13.76 9.79
N ASN A 63 8.53 12.56 9.57
CA ASN A 63 8.23 11.56 10.59
C ASN A 63 7.10 11.92 11.59
N SER A 64 6.44 13.07 11.45
CA SER A 64 5.19 13.31 12.19
C SER A 64 4.11 12.31 11.74
N PHE A 65 3.07 12.15 12.54
CA PHE A 65 1.96 11.27 12.17
C PHE A 65 1.31 11.69 10.84
N GLU A 66 1.05 12.97 10.69
CA GLU A 66 0.47 13.55 9.47
C GLU A 66 1.36 13.33 8.25
N TRP A 67 2.68 13.46 8.43
CA TRP A 67 3.65 13.17 7.37
C TRP A 67 3.61 11.69 6.97
N LYS A 68 3.53 10.77 7.94
CA LYS A 68 3.43 9.33 7.68
C LYS A 68 2.15 8.98 6.93
N VAL A 69 1.02 9.61 7.27
CA VAL A 69 -0.24 9.45 6.54
C VAL A 69 -0.10 9.92 5.08
N ALA A 70 0.52 11.08 4.85
CA ALA A 70 0.77 11.59 3.51
C ALA A 70 1.78 10.70 2.75
N ALA A 71 2.83 10.21 3.40
CA ALA A 71 3.80 9.28 2.84
C ALA A 71 3.16 7.94 2.45
N TYR A 72 2.25 7.42 3.26
CA TYR A 72 1.49 6.23 2.91
C TYR A 72 0.62 6.44 1.67
N ARG A 73 -0.05 7.60 1.55
CA ARG A 73 -0.78 7.96 0.32
C ARG A 73 0.13 8.01 -0.90
N ALA A 74 1.35 8.54 -0.76
CA ALA A 74 2.35 8.54 -1.84
C ALA A 74 2.73 7.12 -2.26
N VAL A 75 2.96 6.23 -1.31
CA VAL A 75 3.24 4.80 -1.58
C VAL A 75 2.06 4.16 -2.32
N VAL A 76 0.84 4.34 -1.84
CA VAL A 76 -0.36 3.80 -2.50
C VAL A 76 -0.46 4.32 -3.92
N ALA A 77 -0.34 5.64 -4.13
CA ALA A 77 -0.41 6.24 -5.46
C ALA A 77 0.67 5.72 -6.42
N ALA A 78 1.91 5.57 -5.95
CA ALA A 78 3.01 5.07 -6.77
C ALA A 78 2.86 3.58 -7.11
N VAL A 79 2.46 2.75 -6.14
CA VAL A 79 2.28 1.30 -6.32
C VAL A 79 1.09 1.00 -7.24
N THR A 80 0.00 1.78 -7.13
CA THR A 80 -1.24 1.53 -7.88
C THR A 80 -1.34 2.34 -9.18
N TYR A 81 -0.33 3.11 -9.54
CA TYR A 81 -0.39 4.00 -10.70
C TYR A 81 -0.83 3.31 -11.99
N ASN A 82 -0.35 2.11 -12.22
CA ASN A 82 -0.68 1.33 -13.41
C ASN A 82 -2.05 0.65 -13.31
N GLU A 83 -2.54 0.42 -12.11
CA GLU A 83 -3.80 -0.28 -11.86
C GLU A 83 -5.02 0.64 -11.96
N GLN A 84 -4.86 1.93 -11.68
CA GLN A 84 -5.95 2.91 -11.72
C GLN A 84 -6.61 3.02 -13.11
N ARG A 85 -5.91 2.62 -14.16
CA ARG A 85 -6.45 2.57 -15.53
C ARG A 85 -7.41 1.40 -15.77
N HIS A 86 -7.39 0.38 -14.91
CA HIS A 86 -8.19 -0.83 -15.02
C HIS A 86 -9.30 -0.95 -13.98
N LEU A 87 -9.56 0.09 -13.19
CA LEU A 87 -10.59 0.10 -12.13
C LEU A 87 -12.04 0.13 -12.66
N THR A 88 -12.32 -0.51 -13.78
CA THR A 88 -13.68 -0.66 -14.30
C THR A 88 -14.53 -1.69 -13.54
N THR A 89 -13.91 -2.54 -12.73
CA THR A 89 -14.59 -3.69 -12.09
C THR A 89 -15.13 -3.41 -10.69
N GLY A 90 -14.81 -2.28 -10.08
CA GLY A 90 -15.29 -1.96 -8.72
C GLY A 90 -14.66 -2.81 -7.61
N GLU A 91 -13.78 -3.74 -7.93
CA GLU A 91 -13.03 -4.50 -6.92
C GLU A 91 -12.09 -3.59 -6.13
N ARG A 92 -12.11 -3.76 -4.82
CA ARG A 92 -11.25 -3.02 -3.91
C ARG A 92 -10.58 -3.98 -2.95
N TRP A 93 -9.25 -3.88 -2.88
CA TRP A 93 -8.42 -4.69 -2.03
C TRP A 93 -7.76 -3.82 -0.96
N PHE A 94 -7.69 -4.33 0.26
CA PHE A 94 -7.06 -3.65 1.38
C PHE A 94 -5.80 -4.41 1.78
N PRO A 95 -4.63 -3.74 1.87
CA PRO A 95 -3.44 -4.33 2.47
C PRO A 95 -3.69 -4.55 3.97
N ILE A 96 -3.31 -5.73 4.45
CA ILE A 96 -3.53 -6.16 5.83
C ILE A 96 -2.21 -6.57 6.46
N ILE A 97 -2.02 -6.16 7.71
CA ILE A 97 -1.02 -6.72 8.61
C ILE A 97 -1.71 -7.39 9.78
N GLU A 98 -1.19 -8.53 10.20
CA GLU A 98 -1.68 -9.31 11.32
C GLU A 98 -0.67 -9.28 12.46
N PHE A 99 -1.16 -9.31 13.70
CA PHE A 99 -0.31 -9.40 14.88
C PHE A 99 -0.45 -10.78 15.48
N CYS A 100 0.62 -11.54 15.45
CA CYS A 100 0.64 -12.93 15.87
C CYS A 100 1.57 -13.11 17.07
N ARG A 101 1.13 -13.86 18.07
CA ARG A 101 2.03 -14.36 19.10
C ARG A 101 3.05 -15.32 18.47
N PRO A 102 4.29 -15.37 18.98
CA PRO A 102 5.33 -16.24 18.44
C PRO A 102 4.90 -17.69 18.23
N GLU A 103 4.19 -18.25 19.20
CA GLU A 103 3.72 -19.64 19.19
C GLU A 103 2.59 -19.92 18.18
N LYS A 104 1.92 -18.86 17.72
CA LYS A 104 0.80 -18.93 16.76
C LYS A 104 1.17 -18.51 15.34
N LEU A 105 2.43 -18.21 15.08
CA LEU A 105 2.90 -17.69 13.78
C LEU A 105 2.52 -18.60 12.59
N LYS A 106 2.47 -19.92 12.81
CA LYS A 106 2.08 -20.89 11.76
C LYS A 106 0.62 -20.79 11.32
N ASN A 107 -0.22 -20.13 12.10
CA ASN A 107 -1.66 -20.01 11.86
C ASN A 107 -2.05 -18.65 11.27
N CYS A 108 -1.07 -17.76 11.06
CA CYS A 108 -1.33 -16.45 10.45
C CYS A 108 -1.61 -16.59 8.95
N CYS A 109 -2.53 -15.79 8.43
CA CYS A 109 -2.87 -15.77 7.01
C CYS A 109 -1.80 -15.10 6.14
N GLY A 110 -0.98 -14.23 6.73
CA GLY A 110 0.14 -13.59 6.06
C GLY A 110 1.32 -14.56 5.88
N ASP A 111 2.18 -14.26 4.93
CA ASP A 111 3.27 -15.16 4.51
C ASP A 111 4.67 -14.65 4.90
N ILE A 112 4.79 -13.45 5.43
CA ILE A 112 6.10 -12.87 5.80
C ILE A 112 6.02 -12.05 7.10
N VAL A 113 6.97 -12.29 8.00
CA VAL A 113 7.17 -11.41 9.18
C VAL A 113 7.84 -10.12 8.70
N VAL A 114 7.17 -9.00 8.86
CA VAL A 114 7.64 -7.67 8.46
C VAL A 114 8.20 -6.85 9.62
N GLY A 115 7.99 -7.30 10.87
CA GLY A 115 8.50 -6.67 12.07
C GLY A 115 7.95 -7.28 13.35
N ARG A 116 8.15 -6.57 14.44
CA ARG A 116 7.65 -6.93 15.77
C ARG A 116 7.08 -5.71 16.48
N ILE A 117 6.14 -5.94 17.37
CA ILE A 117 5.59 -4.92 18.26
C ILE A 117 5.58 -5.43 19.71
N LYS A 118 5.56 -4.48 20.65
CA LYS A 118 5.32 -4.76 22.06
C LYS A 118 4.08 -4.03 22.55
N SER A 119 3.30 -4.71 23.39
CA SER A 119 2.17 -4.15 24.11
C SER A 119 2.08 -4.80 25.47
N GLU A 120 1.96 -4.01 26.54
CA GLU A 120 1.78 -4.49 27.93
C GLU A 120 2.81 -5.56 28.37
N GLY A 121 4.02 -5.51 27.84
CA GLY A 121 5.09 -6.48 28.14
C GLY A 121 5.10 -7.73 27.26
N GLU A 122 4.08 -7.95 26.45
CA GLU A 122 4.02 -9.03 25.47
C GLU A 122 4.64 -8.59 24.13
N GLU A 123 5.21 -9.53 23.39
CA GLU A 123 5.77 -9.33 22.06
C GLU A 123 4.94 -10.08 21.01
N PHE A 124 4.68 -9.40 19.89
CA PHE A 124 3.94 -9.97 18.77
C PHE A 124 4.76 -9.79 17.48
N TYR A 125 4.71 -10.77 16.60
CA TYR A 125 5.14 -10.63 15.24
C TYR A 125 4.11 -9.85 14.42
N VAL A 126 4.59 -8.96 13.57
CA VAL A 126 3.77 -8.30 12.54
C VAL A 126 3.96 -9.08 11.25
N VAL A 127 2.88 -9.65 10.75
CA VAL A 127 2.88 -10.50 9.56
C VAL A 127 2.18 -9.77 8.43
N GLY A 128 2.89 -9.57 7.32
CA GLY A 128 2.38 -9.00 6.07
C GLY A 128 2.12 -10.09 5.03
N GLY A 129 1.68 -9.68 3.85
CA GLY A 129 1.37 -10.60 2.76
C GLY A 129 -0.06 -11.11 2.81
N HIS A 130 -0.94 -10.37 3.48
CA HIS A 130 -2.38 -10.61 3.46
C HIS A 130 -3.11 -9.42 2.81
N ALA A 131 -4.20 -9.73 2.12
CA ALA A 131 -5.08 -8.73 1.52
C ALA A 131 -6.53 -9.25 1.54
N ASN A 132 -7.46 -8.37 1.86
CA ASN A 132 -8.89 -8.69 1.85
C ASN A 132 -9.60 -7.95 0.72
N ASP A 133 -10.60 -8.62 0.12
CA ASP A 133 -11.53 -7.96 -0.79
C ASP A 133 -12.50 -7.07 0.00
N GLY A 134 -12.87 -5.95 -0.59
CA GLY A 134 -13.68 -4.94 0.08
C GLY A 134 -15.16 -5.28 0.26
N ALA A 135 -15.61 -6.48 -0.09
CA ALA A 135 -17.03 -6.85 -0.07
C ALA A 135 -17.64 -6.90 1.35
N GLY A 136 -16.82 -6.85 2.39
CA GLY A 136 -17.27 -6.84 3.78
C GLY A 136 -16.53 -5.82 4.66
N ALA A 137 -15.68 -4.98 4.08
CA ALA A 137 -14.87 -4.04 4.83
C ALA A 137 -15.66 -2.79 5.23
N GLY A 138 -16.26 -2.85 6.42
CA GLY A 138 -16.55 -1.65 7.17
C GLY A 138 -15.24 -1.00 7.66
N LEU A 139 -15.25 0.31 7.89
CA LEU A 139 -14.18 1.01 8.59
C LEU A 139 -14.08 0.44 10.02
N GLY A 140 -13.02 -0.27 10.34
CA GLY A 140 -12.83 -0.82 11.67
C GLY A 140 -11.66 -1.78 11.80
N CYS A 141 -11.21 -1.96 13.03
CA CYS A 141 -10.35 -3.07 13.41
C CYS A 141 -11.22 -4.29 13.66
N PHE A 142 -10.93 -5.40 13.00
CA PHE A 142 -11.57 -6.67 13.32
C PHE A 142 -10.69 -7.47 14.29
N ARG A 143 -11.28 -7.89 15.36
CA ARG A 143 -10.72 -8.90 16.24
C ARG A 143 -11.22 -10.25 15.75
N SER A 144 -10.33 -11.13 15.32
CA SER A 144 -10.68 -12.51 15.07
C SER A 144 -10.99 -13.18 16.40
N HIS A 145 -12.23 -13.67 16.57
CA HIS A 145 -12.70 -14.34 17.77
C HIS A 145 -12.44 -15.85 17.78
N ASP A 146 -11.79 -16.38 16.77
CA ASP A 146 -11.69 -17.85 16.58
C ASP A 146 -10.69 -18.54 17.50
N GLY A 147 -10.18 -17.84 18.52
CA GLY A 147 -9.30 -18.44 19.53
C GLY A 147 -7.94 -18.89 19.01
N VAL A 148 -7.69 -18.74 17.71
CA VAL A 148 -6.51 -19.27 17.01
C VAL A 148 -5.48 -18.17 16.71
N SER A 149 -5.92 -16.95 16.50
CA SER A 149 -5.04 -15.79 16.40
C SER A 149 -5.71 -14.56 17.00
N ASP A 150 -5.04 -13.88 17.92
CA ASP A 150 -5.37 -12.51 18.26
C ASP A 150 -4.85 -11.64 17.10
N SER A 151 -5.44 -11.80 15.92
CA SER A 151 -5.06 -11.00 14.77
C SER A 151 -5.87 -9.72 14.76
N TRP A 152 -5.18 -8.60 14.85
CA TRP A 152 -5.75 -7.29 14.61
C TRP A 152 -5.46 -6.94 13.16
N THR A 153 -6.52 -6.74 12.40
CA THR A 153 -6.39 -6.29 11.02
C THR A 153 -6.71 -4.82 10.95
N THR A 154 -5.80 -4.04 10.39
CA THR A 154 -6.09 -2.66 10.06
C THR A 154 -6.53 -2.57 8.63
N PHE A 155 -7.73 -2.06 8.44
CA PHE A 155 -8.15 -1.59 7.14
C PHE A 155 -7.50 -0.23 6.91
N GLY A 156 -6.51 -0.20 6.04
CA GLY A 156 -5.97 1.04 5.58
C GLY A 156 -7.08 1.90 4.98
N PHE A 157 -7.07 3.19 5.24
CA PHE A 157 -7.97 4.18 4.64
C PHE A 157 -7.92 4.19 3.10
N HIS A 158 -7.05 3.39 2.51
CA HIS A 158 -6.78 3.35 1.08
C HIS A 158 -6.91 1.93 0.55
N SER A 159 -8.01 1.67 -0.11
CA SER A 159 -8.15 0.50 -0.97
C SER A 159 -7.31 0.68 -2.23
N VAL A 160 -6.84 -0.43 -2.76
CA VAL A 160 -6.10 -0.51 -4.02
C VAL A 160 -6.89 -1.35 -5.02
N GLY A 161 -6.60 -1.19 -6.32
CA GLY A 161 -7.37 -1.83 -7.38
C GLY A 161 -7.06 -3.30 -7.57
N SER A 162 -5.99 -3.84 -7.00
CA SER A 162 -5.64 -5.25 -7.15
C SER A 162 -5.16 -5.90 -5.86
N LYS A 163 -5.38 -7.22 -5.77
CA LYS A 163 -4.84 -8.06 -4.71
C LYS A 163 -3.30 -8.00 -4.69
N LYS A 164 -2.67 -7.99 -5.86
CA LYS A 164 -1.20 -7.95 -5.98
C LYS A 164 -0.61 -6.70 -5.32
N ALA A 165 -1.18 -5.52 -5.58
CA ALA A 165 -0.75 -4.26 -4.95
C ALA A 165 -0.99 -4.27 -3.44
N ALA A 166 -2.13 -4.76 -2.97
CA ALA A 166 -2.42 -4.88 -1.55
C ALA A 166 -1.42 -5.79 -0.83
N LEU A 167 -1.13 -6.97 -1.40
CA LEU A 167 -0.12 -7.89 -0.89
C LEU A 167 1.28 -7.24 -0.87
N TYR A 168 1.64 -6.52 -1.92
CA TYR A 168 2.92 -5.82 -1.99
C TYR A 168 3.05 -4.77 -0.90
N ILE A 169 2.04 -3.91 -0.73
CA ILE A 169 2.05 -2.86 0.30
C ILE A 169 2.15 -3.46 1.70
N SER A 170 1.38 -4.52 2.00
CA SER A 170 1.41 -5.15 3.33
C SER A 170 2.76 -5.80 3.65
N LYS A 171 3.49 -6.30 2.65
CA LYS A 171 4.83 -6.88 2.80
C LYS A 171 5.91 -5.81 2.91
N GLN A 172 5.93 -4.88 1.97
CA GLN A 172 7.03 -3.92 1.83
C GLN A 172 6.92 -2.74 2.78
N PHE A 173 5.68 -2.33 3.11
CA PHE A 173 5.38 -1.14 3.89
C PHE A 173 4.63 -1.44 5.18
N GLY A 174 4.77 -2.66 5.73
CA GLY A 174 4.06 -3.10 6.93
C GLY A 174 4.31 -2.19 8.15
N LYS A 175 5.55 -1.71 8.35
CA LYS A 175 5.86 -0.73 9.41
C LYS A 175 5.09 0.59 9.22
N LEU A 176 5.10 1.14 8.01
CA LEU A 176 4.37 2.37 7.70
C LEU A 176 2.86 2.18 7.86
N LEU A 177 2.34 1.04 7.39
CA LEU A 177 0.92 0.69 7.57
C LEU A 177 0.55 0.61 9.06
N PHE A 178 1.41 0.00 9.90
CA PHE A 178 1.25 -0.01 11.36
C PHE A 178 1.23 1.41 11.92
N GLU A 179 2.20 2.23 11.57
CA GLU A 179 2.37 3.58 12.10
C GLU A 179 1.20 4.52 11.74
N VAL A 180 0.63 4.39 10.53
CA VAL A 180 -0.55 5.19 10.14
C VAL A 180 -1.85 4.68 10.73
N SER A 181 -1.90 3.42 11.11
CA SER A 181 -3.09 2.80 11.70
C SER A 181 -3.18 3.04 13.20
N TYR A 182 -2.05 3.05 13.90
CA TYR A 182 -2.00 3.09 15.37
C TYR A 182 -1.25 4.31 15.93
N GLY A 183 -0.42 4.97 15.14
CA GLY A 183 0.41 6.08 15.59
C GLY A 183 -0.35 7.33 16.05
N GLY A 184 -1.60 7.50 15.66
CA GLY A 184 -2.49 8.58 16.09
C GLY A 184 -3.45 8.20 17.22
N THR A 185 -3.38 6.97 17.74
CA THR A 185 -4.27 6.45 18.78
C THR A 185 -3.57 6.38 20.13
N ASN A 186 -4.34 6.33 21.23
CA ASN A 186 -3.80 6.03 22.57
C ASN A 186 -3.41 4.55 22.73
N CYS A 187 -2.93 3.92 21.69
CA CYS A 187 -2.54 2.53 21.68
C CYS A 187 -1.12 2.38 22.24
N ASP A 188 -0.93 1.51 23.22
CA ASP A 188 0.39 1.26 23.85
C ASP A 188 1.34 0.43 22.98
N TRP A 189 0.90 0.09 21.78
CA TRP A 189 1.69 -0.74 20.88
C TRP A 189 2.86 0.02 20.30
N LYS A 190 4.06 -0.53 20.49
CA LYS A 190 5.31 0.06 20.01
C LYS A 190 6.00 -0.89 19.06
N TRP A 191 6.39 -0.37 17.91
CA TRP A 191 7.27 -1.10 16.99
C TRP A 191 8.62 -1.36 17.66
N VAL A 192 9.12 -2.59 17.53
CA VAL A 192 10.45 -3.01 18.01
C VAL A 192 11.37 -3.10 16.81
N GLU A 193 12.51 -2.44 16.88
CA GLU A 193 13.54 -2.48 15.84
C GLU A 193 14.38 -3.75 15.91
#